data_f9e501fc49d20030d3fff064993f167e
#
_entry.id   f9e501fc49d20030d3fff064993f167e
#
_cell.length_a   1.000
_cell.length_b   1.000
_cell.length_c   1.000
_cell.angle_alpha   90.00
_cell.angle_beta   90.00
_cell.angle_gamma   90.00
#
_symmetry.space_group_name_H-M   'P 1'
#
loop_
_entity.id
_entity.type
_entity.pdbx_description
1 polymer ?
#
loop_
_entity_poly.entity_id
_entity_poly.type
_entity_poly.pdbx_seq_one_letter_code
_entity_poly.pdbx_strand_id
1 'polypeptide(L)'
;MVTSVENARRISAIGFGLAFVWIGIQHFTNVGFFVPIVPDILGAPEFWVYASGVVEILLGASMIHPQTRKKGGMGTAAFLVLVYWANLNMWINDIPIDGNSFSTSAHIARATAQFGMIGLALWIAEWKGKKE
;
A
#
# COMPACT_ATOMS: atom_id res chain seq x y z
N MET A 1 -15.91 -24.47 -8.10
CA MET A 1 -14.50 -24.66 -8.42
C MET A 1 -13.89 -23.33 -8.83
N VAL A 2 -12.76 -22.98 -8.22
CA VAL A 2 -12.06 -21.71 -8.51
C VAL A 2 -11.23 -21.89 -9.78
N THR A 3 -11.36 -20.97 -10.75
CA THR A 3 -10.55 -20.97 -11.98
C THR A 3 -9.08 -20.73 -11.66
N SER A 4 -8.17 -21.04 -12.61
CA SER A 4 -6.74 -20.76 -12.47
C SER A 4 -6.48 -19.28 -12.23
N VAL A 5 -7.21 -18.40 -12.90
CA VAL A 5 -7.10 -16.95 -12.72
C VAL A 5 -7.55 -16.53 -11.32
N GLU A 6 -8.68 -17.06 -10.86
CA GLU A 6 -9.17 -16.77 -9.51
C GLU A 6 -8.24 -17.33 -8.43
N ASN A 7 -7.63 -18.46 -8.68
CA ASN A 7 -6.64 -19.02 -7.76
C ASN A 7 -5.38 -18.11 -7.67
N ALA A 8 -4.89 -17.64 -8.81
CA ALA A 8 -3.77 -16.70 -8.85
C ALA A 8 -4.13 -15.38 -8.15
N ARG A 9 -5.34 -14.89 -8.37
CA ARG A 9 -5.85 -13.68 -7.71
C ARG A 9 -5.93 -13.86 -6.20
N ARG A 10 -6.39 -15.00 -5.74
CA ARG A 10 -6.43 -15.34 -4.31
C ARG A 10 -5.04 -15.35 -3.68
N ILE A 11 -4.09 -16.03 -4.31
CA ILE A 11 -2.71 -16.13 -3.82
C ILE A 11 -2.08 -14.73 -3.76
N SER A 12 -2.26 -13.94 -4.81
CA SER A 12 -1.74 -12.56 -4.87
C SER A 12 -2.38 -11.69 -3.80
N ALA A 13 -3.68 -11.82 -3.57
CA ALA A 13 -4.40 -11.06 -2.54
C ALA A 13 -3.89 -11.39 -1.14
N ILE A 14 -3.64 -12.66 -0.86
CA ILE A 14 -3.11 -13.10 0.43
C ILE A 14 -1.69 -12.56 0.62
N GLY A 15 -0.82 -12.72 -0.37
CA GLY A 15 0.56 -12.23 -0.30
C GLY A 15 0.64 -10.71 -0.16
N PHE A 16 -0.10 -9.98 -0.98
CA PHE A 16 -0.16 -8.51 -0.93
C PHE A 16 -0.77 -8.04 0.39
N GLY A 17 -1.83 -8.70 0.84
CA GLY A 17 -2.48 -8.40 2.11
C GLY A 17 -1.55 -8.59 3.30
N LEU A 18 -0.78 -9.69 3.33
CA LEU A 18 0.21 -9.94 4.37
C LEU A 18 1.30 -8.86 4.39
N ALA A 19 1.79 -8.47 3.21
CA ALA A 19 2.76 -7.38 3.09
C ALA A 19 2.20 -6.06 3.63
N PHE A 20 0.95 -5.75 3.31
CA PHE A 20 0.27 -4.55 3.81
C PHE A 20 0.12 -4.56 5.33
N VAL A 21 -0.29 -5.68 5.90
CA VAL A 21 -0.38 -5.82 7.37
C VAL A 21 0.98 -5.60 8.01
N TRP A 22 2.02 -6.22 7.46
CA TRP A 22 3.38 -6.09 7.98
C TRP A 22 3.87 -4.65 7.95
N ILE A 23 3.73 -3.97 6.81
CA ILE A 23 4.15 -2.57 6.66
C ILE A 23 3.31 -1.66 7.55
N GLY A 24 2.01 -1.92 7.66
CA GLY A 24 1.13 -1.18 8.56
C GLY A 24 1.56 -1.28 10.02
N ILE A 25 1.98 -2.46 10.46
CA ILE A 25 2.54 -2.66 11.81
C ILE A 25 3.82 -1.82 11.99
N GLN A 26 4.67 -1.74 10.97
CA GLN A 26 5.89 -0.93 11.03
C GLN A 26 5.61 0.56 11.19
N HIS A 27 4.45 1.04 10.79
CA HIS A 27 4.04 2.43 11.05
C HIS A 27 3.96 2.72 12.56
N PHE A 28 3.78 1.70 13.39
CA PHE A 28 3.76 1.84 14.86
C PHE A 28 5.10 1.51 15.51
N THR A 29 5.86 0.60 14.93
CA THR A 29 7.13 0.14 15.50
C THR A 29 8.34 0.91 14.99
N ASN A 30 8.22 1.58 13.85
CA ASN A 30 9.31 2.31 13.20
C ASN A 30 8.81 3.66 12.67
N VAL A 31 8.17 4.44 13.51
CA VAL A 31 7.51 5.71 13.16
C VAL A 31 8.49 6.68 12.51
N GLY A 32 9.71 6.76 13.03
CA GLY A 32 10.73 7.68 12.55
C GLY A 32 11.11 7.49 11.09
N PHE A 33 10.93 6.27 10.56
CA PHE A 33 11.16 5.98 9.15
C PHE A 33 10.12 6.69 8.25
N PHE A 34 8.87 6.77 8.70
CA PHE A 34 7.76 7.27 7.89
C PHE A 34 7.51 8.76 8.05
N VAL A 35 7.85 9.34 9.20
CA VAL A 35 7.58 10.76 9.50
C VAL A 35 8.12 11.71 8.43
N PRO A 36 9.36 11.56 7.92
CA PRO A 36 9.89 12.49 6.91
C PRO A 36 9.14 12.45 5.57
N ILE A 37 8.40 11.37 5.30
CA ILE A 37 7.67 11.17 4.04
C ILE A 37 6.37 11.96 4.04
N VAL A 38 5.80 12.27 5.20
CA VAL A 38 4.54 13.02 5.31
C VAL A 38 4.75 14.44 4.80
N PRO A 39 3.92 14.94 3.85
CA PRO A 39 4.03 16.32 3.38
C PRO A 39 3.87 17.31 4.53
N ASP A 40 4.78 18.30 4.61
CA ASP A 40 4.82 19.28 5.69
C ASP A 40 3.51 20.07 5.83
N ILE A 41 2.83 20.31 4.70
CA ILE A 41 1.58 21.06 4.69
C ILE A 41 0.47 20.41 5.52
N LEU A 42 0.55 19.08 5.73
CA LEU A 42 -0.46 18.36 6.52
C LEU A 42 -0.30 18.60 8.02
N GLY A 43 0.92 18.92 8.49
CA GLY A 43 1.21 18.99 9.92
C GLY A 43 1.01 17.66 10.64
N ALA A 44 1.33 17.61 11.92
CA ALA A 44 1.15 16.42 12.77
C ALA A 44 1.57 15.11 12.09
N PRO A 45 2.84 14.97 11.66
CA PRO A 45 3.26 13.84 10.84
C PRO A 45 3.05 12.48 11.52
N GLU A 46 3.24 12.38 12.83
CA GLU A 46 3.02 11.13 13.57
C GLU A 46 1.57 10.67 13.49
N PHE A 47 0.62 11.61 13.56
CA PHE A 47 -0.80 11.29 13.41
C PHE A 47 -1.06 10.60 12.07
N TRP A 48 -0.53 11.16 10.98
CA TRP A 48 -0.74 10.61 9.64
C TRP A 48 -0.06 9.24 9.47
N VAL A 49 1.10 9.05 10.08
CA VAL A 49 1.77 7.74 10.09
C VAL A 49 0.90 6.70 10.79
N TYR A 50 0.39 6.99 11.98
CA TYR A 50 -0.46 6.05 12.72
C TYR A 50 -1.78 5.80 11.99
N ALA A 51 -2.43 6.84 11.51
CA ALA A 51 -3.71 6.71 10.80
C ALA A 51 -3.55 5.87 9.52
N SER A 52 -2.51 6.13 8.74
CA SER A 52 -2.25 5.33 7.54
C SER A 52 -1.89 3.89 7.87
N GLY A 53 -1.17 3.66 8.96
CA GLY A 53 -0.84 2.31 9.43
C GLY A 53 -2.09 1.51 9.79
N VAL A 54 -3.05 2.10 10.49
CA VAL A 54 -4.34 1.46 10.80
C VAL A 54 -5.08 1.09 9.51
N VAL A 55 -5.20 2.04 8.59
CA VAL A 55 -5.88 1.82 7.31
C VAL A 55 -5.19 0.69 6.54
N GLU A 56 -3.89 0.68 6.52
CA GLU A 56 -3.09 -0.31 5.79
C GLU A 56 -3.28 -1.72 6.36
N ILE A 57 -3.32 -1.87 7.68
CA ILE A 57 -3.60 -3.15 8.34
C ILE A 57 -5.01 -3.63 7.98
N LEU A 58 -6.01 -2.75 8.04
CA LEU A 58 -7.39 -3.09 7.73
C LEU A 58 -7.55 -3.49 6.26
N LEU A 59 -6.92 -2.76 5.35
CA LEU A 59 -6.94 -3.08 3.92
C LEU A 59 -6.25 -4.42 3.64
N GLY A 60 -5.10 -4.66 4.27
CA GLY A 60 -4.39 -5.93 4.13
C GLY A 60 -5.24 -7.10 4.59
N ALA A 61 -5.84 -7.00 5.77
CA ALA A 61 -6.74 -8.01 6.30
C ALA A 61 -7.95 -8.23 5.39
N SER A 62 -8.51 -7.15 4.83
CA SER A 62 -9.66 -7.22 3.93
C SER A 62 -9.32 -7.98 2.63
N MET A 63 -8.11 -7.83 2.11
CA MET A 63 -7.68 -8.57 0.91
C MET A 63 -7.45 -10.05 1.20
N ILE A 64 -6.98 -10.38 2.39
CA ILE A 64 -6.73 -11.76 2.81
C ILE A 64 -8.04 -12.54 2.91
N HIS A 65 -9.08 -11.94 3.46
CA HIS A 65 -10.35 -12.60 3.70
C HIS A 65 -11.19 -12.63 2.42
N PRO A 66 -11.67 -13.80 1.97
CA PRO A 66 -12.35 -13.91 0.67
C PRO A 66 -13.64 -13.09 0.55
N GLN A 67 -14.39 -12.89 1.65
CA GLN A 67 -15.65 -12.14 1.62
C GLN A 67 -15.45 -10.63 1.50
N THR A 68 -14.28 -10.12 1.93
CA THR A 68 -13.96 -8.68 1.86
C THR A 68 -12.90 -8.37 0.79
N ARG A 69 -12.39 -9.37 0.11
CA ARG A 69 -11.26 -9.25 -0.83
C ARG A 69 -11.50 -8.24 -1.94
N LYS A 70 -12.69 -8.27 -2.55
CA LYS A 70 -13.04 -7.33 -3.61
C LYS A 70 -13.00 -5.88 -3.11
N LYS A 71 -13.67 -5.61 -1.99
CA LYS A 71 -13.67 -4.27 -1.39
C LYS A 71 -12.29 -3.87 -0.89
N GLY A 72 -11.54 -4.83 -0.36
CA GLY A 72 -10.15 -4.62 0.07
C GLY A 72 -9.25 -4.21 -1.08
N GLY A 73 -9.39 -4.85 -2.24
CA GLY A 73 -8.66 -4.47 -3.45
C GLY A 73 -9.00 -3.07 -3.93
N MET A 74 -10.29 -2.72 -3.96
CA MET A 74 -10.74 -1.37 -4.32
C MET A 74 -10.22 -0.31 -3.35
N GLY A 75 -10.33 -0.57 -2.06
CA GLY A 75 -9.85 0.33 -1.00
C GLY A 75 -8.33 0.49 -1.05
N THR A 76 -7.62 -0.59 -1.31
CA THR A 76 -6.15 -0.56 -1.43
C THR A 76 -5.71 0.29 -2.63
N ALA A 77 -6.37 0.15 -3.78
CA ALA A 77 -6.09 0.98 -4.94
C ALA A 77 -6.30 2.47 -4.64
N ALA A 78 -7.42 2.82 -4.00
CA ALA A 78 -7.70 4.20 -3.60
C ALA A 78 -6.67 4.72 -2.60
N PHE A 79 -6.32 3.93 -1.60
CA PHE A 79 -5.31 4.27 -0.61
C PHE A 79 -3.94 4.53 -1.26
N LEU A 80 -3.53 3.67 -2.18
CA LEU A 80 -2.24 3.83 -2.88
C LEU A 80 -2.21 5.09 -3.76
N VAL A 81 -3.33 5.45 -4.38
CA VAL A 81 -3.44 6.72 -5.11
C VAL A 81 -3.27 7.90 -4.18
N LEU A 82 -3.93 7.87 -3.01
CA LEU A 82 -3.83 8.95 -2.02
C LEU A 82 -2.41 9.07 -1.45
N VAL A 83 -1.76 7.97 -1.10
CA VAL A 83 -0.41 8.00 -0.53
C VAL A 83 0.66 8.29 -1.59
N TYR A 84 0.32 8.25 -2.87
CA TYR A 84 1.23 8.66 -3.93
C TYR A 84 1.71 10.10 -3.74
N TRP A 85 0.88 10.96 -3.16
CA TRP A 85 1.28 12.31 -2.79
C TRP A 85 2.51 12.32 -1.89
N ALA A 86 2.57 11.45 -0.88
CA ALA A 86 3.74 11.33 -0.02
C ALA A 86 4.99 10.91 -0.80
N ASN A 87 4.85 9.98 -1.72
CA ASN A 87 5.95 9.55 -2.59
C ASN A 87 6.42 10.66 -3.53
N LEU A 88 5.51 11.45 -4.10
CA LEU A 88 5.85 12.62 -4.90
C LEU A 88 6.55 13.69 -4.07
N ASN A 89 6.06 13.95 -2.86
CA ASN A 89 6.68 14.89 -1.93
C ASN A 89 8.14 14.50 -1.66
N MET A 90 8.37 13.21 -1.43
CA MET A 90 9.70 12.67 -1.19
C MET A 90 10.63 12.88 -2.39
N TRP A 91 10.12 12.71 -3.61
CA TRP A 91 10.89 12.91 -4.83
C TRP A 91 11.16 14.41 -5.10
N ILE A 92 10.10 15.21 -5.09
CA ILE A 92 10.18 16.65 -5.43
C ILE A 92 11.09 17.39 -4.45
N ASN A 93 11.03 17.08 -3.17
CA ASN A 93 11.79 17.73 -2.11
C ASN A 93 13.08 16.99 -1.73
N ASP A 94 13.39 15.90 -2.45
CA ASP A 94 14.58 15.07 -2.22
C ASP A 94 14.77 14.71 -0.73
N ILE A 95 13.70 14.21 -0.13
CA ILE A 95 13.66 13.90 1.30
C ILE A 95 14.45 12.60 1.55
N PRO A 96 15.49 12.62 2.40
CA PRO A 96 16.24 11.42 2.74
C PRO A 96 15.45 10.54 3.72
N ILE A 97 15.67 9.23 3.64
CA ILE A 97 15.23 8.25 4.64
C ILE A 97 16.46 7.68 5.32
N ASP A 98 16.49 7.72 6.64
CA ASP A 98 17.63 7.27 7.45
C ASP A 98 18.96 7.90 7.01
N GLY A 99 18.91 9.18 6.62
CA GLY A 99 20.08 9.94 6.16
C GLY A 99 20.51 9.65 4.72
N ASN A 100 19.81 8.80 3.99
CA ASN A 100 20.12 8.43 2.62
C ASN A 100 19.17 9.08 1.63
N SER A 101 19.72 9.90 0.71
CA SER A 101 18.98 10.45 -0.42
C SER A 101 18.86 9.42 -1.54
N PHE A 102 17.77 9.50 -2.30
CA PHE A 102 17.54 8.61 -3.43
C PHE A 102 17.94 9.26 -4.75
N SER A 103 18.54 8.47 -5.64
CA SER A 103 18.79 8.87 -7.02
C SER A 103 17.49 9.00 -7.81
N THR A 104 17.54 9.69 -8.96
CA THR A 104 16.41 9.76 -9.89
C THR A 104 15.95 8.35 -10.30
N SER A 105 16.88 7.45 -10.56
CA SER A 105 16.57 6.04 -10.91
C SER A 105 15.79 5.34 -9.79
N ALA A 106 16.17 5.57 -8.53
CA ALA A 106 15.47 5.01 -7.38
C ALA A 106 14.04 5.56 -7.25
N HIS A 107 13.86 6.86 -7.47
CA HIS A 107 12.53 7.49 -7.45
C HIS A 107 11.64 6.97 -8.59
N ILE A 108 12.19 6.77 -9.78
CA ILE A 108 11.47 6.18 -10.91
C ILE A 108 11.05 4.74 -10.58
N ALA A 109 11.95 3.95 -9.98
CA ALA A 109 11.64 2.58 -9.56
C ALA A 109 10.51 2.56 -8.53
N ARG A 110 10.52 3.49 -7.56
CA ARG A 110 9.47 3.61 -6.54
C ARG A 110 8.12 4.00 -7.18
N ALA A 111 8.12 4.95 -8.11
CA ALA A 111 6.91 5.35 -8.84
C ALA A 111 6.36 4.18 -9.65
N THR A 112 7.22 3.45 -10.36
CA THR A 112 6.84 2.27 -11.14
C THR A 112 6.23 1.19 -10.25
N ALA A 113 6.86 0.91 -9.11
CA ALA A 113 6.35 -0.05 -8.13
C ALA A 113 4.98 0.38 -7.59
N GLN A 114 4.79 1.67 -7.33
CA GLN A 114 3.52 2.22 -6.85
C GLN A 114 2.40 1.98 -7.86
N PHE A 115 2.62 2.29 -9.13
CA PHE A 115 1.64 2.04 -10.18
C PHE A 115 1.38 0.54 -10.37
N GLY A 116 2.42 -0.28 -10.26
CA GLY A 116 2.28 -1.74 -10.30
C GLY A 116 1.39 -2.28 -9.18
N MET A 117 1.56 -1.75 -7.98
CA MET A 117 0.73 -2.12 -6.82
C MET A 117 -0.72 -1.67 -6.98
N ILE A 118 -0.95 -0.48 -7.55
CA ILE A 118 -2.30 0.00 -7.85
C ILE A 118 -2.97 -0.96 -8.86
N GLY A 119 -2.26 -1.33 -9.92
CA GLY A 119 -2.75 -2.30 -10.90
C GLY A 119 -3.07 -3.65 -10.29
N LEU A 120 -2.21 -4.14 -9.40
CA LEU A 120 -2.42 -5.40 -8.68
C LEU A 120 -3.67 -5.31 -7.79
N ALA A 121 -3.84 -4.22 -7.07
CA ALA A 121 -5.00 -4.00 -6.21
C ALA A 121 -6.31 -3.98 -7.03
N LEU A 122 -6.31 -3.32 -8.19
CA LEU A 122 -7.46 -3.28 -9.08
C LEU A 122 -7.78 -4.68 -9.63
N TRP A 123 -6.76 -5.46 -9.94
CA TRP A 123 -6.94 -6.83 -10.40
C TRP A 123 -7.52 -7.72 -9.28
N ILE A 124 -7.07 -7.54 -8.03
CA ILE A 124 -7.62 -8.22 -6.86
C ILE A 124 -9.10 -7.84 -6.67
N ALA A 125 -9.45 -6.57 -6.96
CA ALA A 125 -10.83 -6.08 -6.88
C ALA A 125 -11.79 -6.76 -7.86
N GLU A 126 -11.27 -7.47 -8.85
CA GLU A 126 -12.08 -8.28 -9.78
C GLU A 126 -12.44 -9.66 -9.20
N TRP A 127 -12.07 -9.94 -7.96
CA TRP A 127 -12.36 -11.21 -7.28
C TRP A 127 -13.85 -11.55 -7.34
N LYS A 128 -14.16 -12.73 -7.85
CA LYS A 128 -15.54 -13.21 -8.00
C LYS A 128 -15.90 -14.31 -7.01
N GLY A 129 -14.89 -14.85 -6.34
CA GLY A 129 -15.08 -15.93 -5.40
C GLY A 129 -15.26 -17.29 -6.04
N LYS A 130 -15.73 -18.23 -5.25
CA LYS A 130 -16.11 -19.54 -5.76
C LYS A 130 -17.43 -19.43 -6.50
N LYS A 131 -17.48 -19.93 -7.72
CA LYS A 131 -18.77 -20.23 -8.34
C LYS A 131 -19.32 -21.48 -7.69
N GLU A 132 -20.42 -21.33 -7.03
CA GLU A 132 -21.21 -22.46 -6.59
C GLU A 132 -21.97 -23.06 -7.75
#